data_0cdd0e3405cca67e8ac370dcfe9f051d
#
_entry.id   0cdd0e3405cca67e8ac370dcfe9f051d
#
_cell.length_a   1.000
_cell.length_b   1.000
_cell.length_c   1.000
_cell.angle_alpha   90.00
_cell.angle_beta   90.00
_cell.angle_gamma   90.00
#
_symmetry.space_group_name_H-M   'P 1'
#
loop_
_entity.id
_entity.type
_entity.pdbx_description
1 polymer ?
#
loop_
_entity_poly.entity_id
_entity_poly.type
_entity_poly.pdbx_seq_one_letter_code
_entity_poly.pdbx_strand_id
1 'polypeptide(L)'
;KTTTPEQWKAAVGSGVRLQSVSVCTGTNKVFDDDAEDYRNMQQVLEMFPDVKMITVDVANAYHQNMVGFINQIREEYPTKVIVAGNVVTPEMTEELIINGADVVKIGIGPGSVCTTRTMTGVGVPQFSAILDCADAANGVDGHIMADGGCVHPGDIAKAFAAGAHMVMIGG
;
A
#
# COMPACT_ATOMS: atom_id res chain seq x y z
N LYS A 1 4.22 -5.78 -12.50
CA LYS A 1 5.52 -6.43 -12.72
C LYS A 1 6.38 -6.16 -11.50
N THR A 2 6.87 -7.21 -10.86
CA THR A 2 7.80 -7.11 -9.74
C THR A 2 9.17 -6.62 -10.25
N THR A 3 9.73 -5.64 -9.58
CA THR A 3 11.08 -5.14 -9.90
C THR A 3 12.11 -6.15 -9.39
N THR A 4 12.98 -6.62 -10.28
CA THR A 4 13.99 -7.62 -9.90
C THR A 4 15.14 -7.01 -9.09
N PRO A 5 15.91 -7.83 -8.33
CA PRO A 5 17.08 -7.36 -7.61
C PRO A 5 18.12 -6.67 -8.51
N GLU A 6 18.28 -7.10 -9.75
CA GLU A 6 19.20 -6.48 -10.73
C GLU A 6 18.73 -5.07 -11.13
N GLN A 7 17.41 -4.90 -11.31
CA GLN A 7 16.83 -3.58 -11.60
C GLN A 7 17.00 -2.63 -10.40
N TRP A 8 16.90 -3.13 -9.18
CA TRP A 8 17.19 -2.38 -7.96
C TRP A 8 18.67 -1.94 -7.93
N LYS A 9 19.62 -2.84 -8.21
CA LYS A 9 21.05 -2.49 -8.29
C LYS A 9 21.32 -1.37 -9.31
N ALA A 10 20.69 -1.47 -10.49
CA ALA A 10 20.81 -0.44 -11.52
C ALA A 10 20.26 0.92 -11.07
N ALA A 11 19.08 0.93 -10.43
CA ALA A 11 18.45 2.14 -9.92
C ALA A 11 19.29 2.80 -8.82
N VAL A 12 19.79 2.03 -7.87
CA VAL A 12 20.68 2.53 -6.81
C VAL A 12 21.97 3.08 -7.39
N GLY A 13 22.56 2.40 -8.37
CA GLY A 13 23.74 2.88 -9.12
C GLY A 13 23.52 4.20 -9.87
N SER A 14 22.27 4.53 -10.22
CA SER A 14 21.88 5.82 -10.83
C SER A 14 21.55 6.93 -9.81
N GLY A 15 21.71 6.69 -8.51
CA GLY A 15 21.57 7.69 -7.45
C GLY A 15 20.20 7.74 -6.77
N VAL A 16 19.39 6.70 -6.89
CA VAL A 16 18.13 6.59 -6.16
C VAL A 16 18.39 6.54 -4.65
N ARG A 17 17.67 7.35 -3.87
CA ARG A 17 17.75 7.36 -2.41
C ARG A 17 16.94 6.21 -1.83
N LEU A 18 17.58 5.23 -1.21
CA LEU A 18 16.94 4.06 -0.62
C LEU A 18 15.90 4.40 0.46
N GLN A 19 16.06 5.52 1.14
CA GLN A 19 15.12 5.99 2.18
C GLN A 19 13.81 6.55 1.59
N SER A 20 13.78 6.82 0.29
CA SER A 20 12.63 7.43 -0.41
C SER A 20 11.89 6.44 -1.32
N VAL A 21 12.22 5.18 -1.23
CA VAL A 21 11.60 4.11 -2.04
C VAL A 21 11.02 3.03 -1.15
N SER A 22 10.01 2.35 -1.66
CA SER A 22 9.39 1.18 -1.04
C SER A 22 9.59 -0.04 -1.92
N VAL A 23 9.90 -1.17 -1.31
CA VAL A 23 9.82 -2.46 -2.00
C VAL A 23 8.40 -2.99 -1.89
N CYS A 24 7.88 -3.47 -3.02
CA CYS A 24 6.50 -3.98 -3.08
C CYS A 24 6.46 -5.50 -3.11
N THR A 25 5.47 -6.06 -2.47
CA THR A 25 5.06 -7.46 -2.58
C THR A 25 3.54 -7.56 -2.69
N GLY A 26 3.04 -8.61 -3.35
CA GLY A 26 1.65 -9.03 -3.25
C GLY A 26 1.43 -9.95 -2.04
N THR A 27 0.29 -10.60 -2.01
CA THR A 27 -0.08 -11.58 -0.98
C THR A 27 0.04 -13.03 -1.46
N ASN A 28 0.73 -13.26 -2.58
CA ASN A 28 0.87 -14.61 -3.16
C ASN A 28 1.56 -15.58 -2.21
N LYS A 29 2.43 -15.08 -1.31
CA LYS A 29 3.06 -15.87 -0.23
C LYS A 29 2.03 -16.59 0.66
N VAL A 30 0.84 -16.03 0.82
CA VAL A 30 -0.26 -16.65 1.58
C VAL A 30 -0.75 -17.95 0.92
N PHE A 31 -0.62 -18.06 -0.41
CA PHE A 31 -1.11 -19.17 -1.21
C PHE A 31 0.01 -20.06 -1.76
N ASP A 32 1.23 -19.54 -1.80
CA ASP A 32 2.41 -20.17 -2.33
C ASP A 32 3.66 -19.72 -1.57
N ASP A 33 4.26 -20.62 -0.82
CA ASP A 33 5.48 -20.33 -0.03
C ASP A 33 6.67 -19.91 -0.89
N ASP A 34 6.67 -20.27 -2.16
CA ASP A 34 7.69 -19.92 -3.14
C ASP A 34 7.32 -18.69 -4.02
N ALA A 35 6.35 -17.90 -3.59
CA ALA A 35 5.92 -16.71 -4.32
C ALA A 35 7.09 -15.81 -4.72
N GLU A 36 7.22 -15.55 -6.02
CA GLU A 36 8.34 -14.82 -6.61
C GLU A 36 8.45 -13.39 -6.09
N ASP A 37 7.31 -12.69 -5.96
CA ASP A 37 7.27 -11.31 -5.50
C ASP A 37 7.75 -11.18 -4.04
N TYR A 38 7.39 -12.12 -3.18
CA TYR A 38 7.84 -12.16 -1.80
C TYR A 38 9.35 -12.44 -1.70
N ARG A 39 9.87 -13.42 -2.45
CA ARG A 39 11.30 -13.71 -2.51
C ARG A 39 12.11 -12.52 -3.03
N ASN A 40 11.62 -11.85 -4.07
CA ASN A 40 12.26 -10.66 -4.59
C ASN A 40 12.32 -9.54 -3.55
N MET A 41 11.25 -9.32 -2.79
CA MET A 41 11.23 -8.38 -1.68
C MET A 41 12.31 -8.73 -0.64
N GLN A 42 12.38 -9.99 -0.20
CA GLN A 42 13.38 -10.43 0.78
C GLN A 42 14.80 -10.20 0.27
N GLN A 43 15.11 -10.60 -0.98
CA GLN A 43 16.43 -10.38 -1.59
C GLN A 43 16.79 -8.90 -1.70
N VAL A 44 15.83 -8.03 -2.04
CA VAL A 44 16.06 -6.58 -2.10
C VAL A 44 16.38 -6.03 -0.71
N LEU A 45 15.64 -6.43 0.33
CA LEU A 45 15.86 -5.98 1.70
C LEU A 45 17.19 -6.48 2.29
N GLU A 46 17.62 -7.70 1.91
CA GLU A 46 18.95 -8.21 2.27
C GLU A 46 20.08 -7.42 1.60
N MET A 47 19.94 -7.11 0.31
CA MET A 47 20.95 -6.34 -0.43
C MET A 47 20.98 -4.86 -0.05
N PHE A 48 19.83 -4.29 0.31
CA PHE A 48 19.66 -2.88 0.58
C PHE A 48 18.92 -2.65 1.91
N PRO A 49 19.57 -2.90 3.06
CA PRO A 49 18.94 -2.77 4.38
C PRO A 49 18.47 -1.36 4.72
N ASP A 50 18.98 -0.35 4.01
CA ASP A 50 18.59 1.06 4.14
C ASP A 50 17.21 1.39 3.53
N VAL A 51 16.61 0.50 2.75
CA VAL A 51 15.20 0.62 2.35
C VAL A 51 14.33 0.59 3.60
N LYS A 52 13.52 1.63 3.80
CA LYS A 52 12.75 1.83 5.04
C LYS A 52 11.31 1.33 4.93
N MET A 53 10.78 1.20 3.72
CA MET A 53 9.36 0.92 3.49
C MET A 53 9.14 -0.39 2.75
N ILE A 54 8.13 -1.13 3.18
CA ILE A 54 7.56 -2.30 2.50
C ILE A 54 6.13 -1.94 2.13
N THR A 55 5.74 -2.19 0.88
CA THR A 55 4.35 -2.02 0.45
C THR A 55 3.74 -3.36 0.09
N VAL A 56 2.71 -3.76 0.81
CA VAL A 56 1.84 -4.88 0.46
C VAL A 56 0.72 -4.35 -0.41
N ASP A 57 0.81 -4.59 -1.71
CA ASP A 57 -0.01 -3.94 -2.74
C ASP A 57 -0.87 -4.95 -3.48
N VAL A 58 -2.18 -4.91 -3.22
CA VAL A 58 -3.18 -5.71 -3.91
C VAL A 58 -4.36 -4.83 -4.32
N ALA A 59 -4.99 -5.16 -5.44
CA ALA A 59 -6.12 -4.37 -5.96
C ALA A 59 -7.33 -4.36 -5.00
N ASN A 60 -7.47 -5.39 -4.17
CA ASN A 60 -8.53 -5.55 -3.18
C ASN A 60 -8.01 -6.39 -2.01
N ALA A 61 -7.86 -5.78 -0.84
CA ALA A 61 -7.30 -6.41 0.35
C ALA A 61 -8.32 -7.17 1.22
N TYR A 62 -9.59 -7.28 0.79
CA TYR A 62 -10.65 -8.00 1.49
C TYR A 62 -10.59 -9.51 1.25
N HIS A 63 -9.46 -10.13 1.52
CA HIS A 63 -9.31 -11.57 1.47
C HIS A 63 -8.88 -12.13 2.82
N GLN A 64 -9.28 -13.37 3.09
CA GLN A 64 -9.25 -14.01 4.40
C GLN A 64 -7.90 -13.97 5.14
N ASN A 65 -6.79 -13.94 4.43
CA ASN A 65 -5.46 -14.04 5.04
C ASN A 65 -4.67 -12.71 5.01
N MET A 66 -5.26 -11.59 4.56
CA MET A 66 -4.55 -10.31 4.45
C MET A 66 -4.00 -9.83 5.80
N VAL A 67 -4.84 -9.88 6.83
CA VAL A 67 -4.47 -9.44 8.19
C VAL A 67 -3.34 -10.28 8.75
N GLY A 68 -3.44 -11.61 8.63
CA GLY A 68 -2.38 -12.52 9.06
C GLY A 68 -1.07 -12.30 8.33
N PHE A 69 -1.13 -11.97 7.04
CA PHE A 69 0.05 -11.65 6.24
C PHE A 69 0.73 -10.35 6.70
N ILE A 70 -0.04 -9.30 6.99
CA ILE A 70 0.52 -8.04 7.53
C ILE A 70 1.19 -8.28 8.87
N ASN A 71 0.57 -9.07 9.75
CA ASN A 71 1.15 -9.45 11.03
C ASN A 71 2.50 -10.18 10.84
N GLN A 72 2.55 -11.15 9.92
CA GLN A 72 3.79 -11.85 9.59
C GLN A 72 4.88 -10.89 9.09
N ILE A 73 4.56 -9.96 8.17
CA ILE A 73 5.52 -8.95 7.68
C ILE A 73 6.01 -8.09 8.84
N ARG A 74 5.13 -7.69 9.76
CA ARG A 74 5.51 -6.90 10.95
C ARG A 74 6.47 -7.66 11.87
N GLU A 75 6.23 -8.95 12.09
CA GLU A 75 7.11 -9.80 12.90
C GLU A 75 8.49 -9.97 12.25
N GLU A 76 8.53 -10.19 10.93
CA GLU A 76 9.79 -10.35 10.19
C GLU A 76 10.57 -9.02 10.05
N TYR A 77 9.87 -7.90 9.94
CA TYR A 77 10.45 -6.56 9.70
C TYR A 77 9.97 -5.50 10.69
N PRO A 78 10.28 -5.64 11.99
CA PRO A 78 9.69 -4.82 13.05
C PRO A 78 10.03 -3.32 12.97
N THR A 79 11.09 -2.95 12.26
CA THR A 79 11.57 -1.56 12.14
C THR A 79 11.23 -0.89 10.80
N LYS A 80 10.63 -1.62 9.87
CA LYS A 80 10.24 -1.07 8.57
C LYS A 80 8.86 -0.42 8.65
N VAL A 81 8.64 0.60 7.85
CA VAL A 81 7.30 1.16 7.62
C VAL A 81 6.53 0.23 6.70
N ILE A 82 5.38 -0.24 7.13
CA ILE A 82 4.51 -1.13 6.35
C ILE A 82 3.34 -0.33 5.79
N VAL A 83 3.26 -0.28 4.47
CA VAL A 83 2.13 0.28 3.72
C VAL A 83 1.30 -0.89 3.21
N ALA A 84 0.01 -0.91 3.50
CA ALA A 84 -0.87 -2.03 3.12
C ALA A 84 -2.13 -1.54 2.39
N GLY A 85 -2.59 -2.25 1.40
CA GLY A 85 -3.85 -1.93 0.72
C GLY A 85 -4.08 -2.74 -0.57
N ASN A 86 -5.20 -2.48 -1.25
CA ASN A 86 -6.10 -1.34 -1.06
C ASN A 86 -7.41 -1.74 -0.37
N VAL A 87 -7.90 -0.83 0.44
CA VAL A 87 -9.20 -0.93 1.11
C VAL A 87 -10.02 0.35 0.91
N VAL A 88 -11.30 0.32 1.31
CA VAL A 88 -12.23 1.47 1.20
C VAL A 88 -13.19 1.59 2.39
N THR A 89 -12.98 0.81 3.45
CA THR A 89 -13.86 0.83 4.63
C THR A 89 -13.09 1.12 5.92
N PRO A 90 -13.72 1.81 6.89
CA PRO A 90 -13.16 2.09 8.22
C PRO A 90 -12.67 0.82 8.93
N GLU A 91 -13.52 -0.21 8.97
CA GLU A 91 -13.25 -1.43 9.71
C GLU A 91 -11.97 -2.13 9.24
N MET A 92 -11.80 -2.26 7.92
CA MET A 92 -10.60 -2.91 7.38
C MET A 92 -9.37 -2.01 7.53
N THR A 93 -9.54 -0.70 7.52
CA THR A 93 -8.47 0.26 7.81
C THR A 93 -7.95 0.09 9.23
N GLU A 94 -8.83 0.08 10.23
CA GLU A 94 -8.47 -0.16 11.63
C GLU A 94 -7.80 -1.54 11.78
N GLU A 95 -8.39 -2.57 11.19
CA GLU A 95 -7.89 -3.94 11.32
C GLU A 95 -6.46 -4.09 10.78
N LEU A 96 -6.15 -3.49 9.64
CA LEU A 96 -4.79 -3.52 9.10
C LEU A 96 -3.79 -2.76 9.97
N ILE A 97 -4.18 -1.60 10.53
CA ILE A 97 -3.31 -0.82 11.41
C ILE A 97 -3.03 -1.57 12.70
N ILE A 98 -4.05 -2.07 13.38
CA ILE A 98 -3.92 -2.82 14.63
C ILE A 98 -3.02 -4.07 14.45
N ASN A 99 -3.04 -4.66 13.26
CA ASN A 99 -2.24 -5.84 12.94
C ASN A 99 -0.88 -5.53 12.31
N GLY A 100 -0.44 -4.26 12.32
CA GLY A 100 0.95 -3.92 12.05
C GLY A 100 1.21 -3.05 10.82
N ALA A 101 0.19 -2.60 10.09
CA ALA A 101 0.40 -1.59 9.06
C ALA A 101 0.57 -0.21 9.70
N ASP A 102 1.53 0.57 9.22
CA ASP A 102 1.71 1.98 9.63
C ASP A 102 0.86 2.91 8.76
N VAL A 103 0.68 2.53 7.50
CA VAL A 103 -0.07 3.30 6.50
C VAL A 103 -1.00 2.37 5.73
N VAL A 104 -2.27 2.76 5.60
CA VAL A 104 -3.24 2.02 4.80
C VAL A 104 -3.56 2.77 3.51
N LYS A 105 -3.44 2.09 2.38
CA LYS A 105 -3.77 2.62 1.05
C LYS A 105 -5.27 2.52 0.79
N ILE A 106 -5.89 3.68 0.53
CA ILE A 106 -7.33 3.83 0.35
C ILE A 106 -7.67 4.07 -1.11
N GLY A 107 -8.49 3.19 -1.66
CA GLY A 107 -9.03 3.32 -3.02
C GLY A 107 -9.14 1.99 -3.77
N ILE A 108 -10.33 1.67 -4.23
CA ILE A 108 -10.61 0.55 -5.13
C ILE A 108 -11.26 1.10 -6.40
N GLY A 109 -10.50 1.10 -7.49
CA GLY A 109 -10.96 1.53 -8.79
C GLY A 109 -11.20 3.03 -9.00
N PRO A 110 -10.63 3.99 -8.24
CA PRO A 110 -10.88 5.41 -8.45
C PRO A 110 -10.06 6.03 -9.59
N GLY A 111 -9.02 5.33 -10.07
CA GLY A 111 -8.15 5.82 -11.14
C GLY A 111 -8.90 6.01 -12.45
N SER A 112 -8.54 7.05 -13.22
CA SER A 112 -9.19 7.40 -14.49
C SER A 112 -9.05 6.31 -15.56
N VAL A 113 -7.97 5.53 -15.50
CA VAL A 113 -7.70 4.39 -16.41
C VAL A 113 -8.09 3.04 -15.81
N CYS A 114 -8.59 3.01 -14.58
CA CYS A 114 -8.93 1.77 -13.89
C CYS A 114 -10.27 1.21 -14.38
N THR A 115 -10.28 -0.07 -14.70
CA THR A 115 -11.48 -0.79 -15.19
C THR A 115 -12.21 -1.55 -14.09
N THR A 116 -11.69 -1.61 -12.87
CA THR A 116 -12.24 -2.42 -11.76
C THR A 116 -13.72 -2.14 -11.54
N ARG A 117 -14.12 -0.87 -11.39
CA ARG A 117 -15.53 -0.51 -11.12
C ARG A 117 -16.45 -0.89 -12.27
N THR A 118 -15.99 -0.74 -13.51
CA THR A 118 -16.77 -1.11 -14.70
C THR A 118 -16.93 -2.62 -14.82
N MET A 119 -15.87 -3.37 -14.53
CA MET A 119 -15.84 -4.83 -14.72
C MET A 119 -16.48 -5.60 -13.56
N THR A 120 -16.30 -5.11 -12.32
CA THR A 120 -16.73 -5.84 -11.12
C THR A 120 -17.90 -5.19 -10.39
N GLY A 121 -18.21 -3.93 -10.67
CA GLY A 121 -19.17 -3.14 -9.91
C GLY A 121 -18.68 -2.75 -8.49
N VAL A 122 -17.44 -3.10 -8.13
CA VAL A 122 -16.87 -2.84 -6.81
C VAL A 122 -16.17 -1.49 -6.77
N GLY A 123 -16.48 -0.69 -5.74
CA GLY A 123 -15.82 0.60 -5.50
C GLY A 123 -16.65 1.51 -4.60
N VAL A 124 -15.98 2.47 -4.00
CA VAL A 124 -16.59 3.54 -3.19
C VAL A 124 -16.10 4.87 -3.75
N PRO A 125 -16.93 5.95 -3.79
CA PRO A 125 -16.48 7.27 -4.15
C PRO A 125 -15.24 7.67 -3.34
N GLN A 126 -14.16 8.09 -4.02
CA GLN A 126 -12.85 8.19 -3.39
C GLN A 126 -12.82 9.20 -2.23
N PHE A 127 -13.47 10.35 -2.38
CA PHE A 127 -13.51 11.35 -1.30
C PHE A 127 -14.19 10.81 -0.03
N SER A 128 -15.31 10.10 -0.17
CA SER A 128 -16.02 9.49 0.95
C SER A 128 -15.17 8.41 1.62
N ALA A 129 -14.54 7.54 0.81
CA ALA A 129 -13.65 6.51 1.34
C ALA A 129 -12.48 7.10 2.14
N ILE A 130 -11.87 8.18 1.64
CA ILE A 130 -10.78 8.85 2.36
C ILE A 130 -11.29 9.42 3.69
N LEU A 131 -12.43 10.11 3.69
CA LEU A 131 -12.99 10.75 4.88
C LEU A 131 -13.26 9.72 5.98
N ASP A 132 -13.97 8.66 5.63
CA ASP A 132 -14.37 7.61 6.58
C ASP A 132 -13.15 6.83 7.11
N CYS A 133 -12.21 6.46 6.22
CA CYS A 133 -11.01 5.73 6.62
C CYS A 133 -10.00 6.61 7.37
N ALA A 134 -9.95 7.92 7.13
CA ALA A 134 -9.08 8.84 7.88
C ALA A 134 -9.52 8.94 9.34
N ASP A 135 -10.83 9.02 9.59
CA ASP A 135 -11.38 9.04 10.95
C ASP A 135 -11.03 7.76 11.70
N ALA A 136 -11.24 6.61 11.06
CA ALA A 136 -10.88 5.31 11.60
C ALA A 136 -9.38 5.18 11.93
N ALA A 137 -8.52 5.55 10.99
CA ALA A 137 -7.08 5.48 11.18
C ALA A 137 -6.59 6.37 12.34
N ASN A 138 -7.14 7.58 12.46
CA ASN A 138 -6.83 8.49 13.56
C ASN A 138 -7.22 7.91 14.92
N GLY A 139 -8.30 7.12 14.97
CA GLY A 139 -8.76 6.45 16.20
C GLY A 139 -7.79 5.41 16.74
N VAL A 140 -6.90 4.87 15.90
CA VAL A 140 -5.91 3.83 16.23
C VAL A 140 -4.46 4.28 16.00
N ASP A 141 -4.23 5.59 15.94
CA ASP A 141 -2.91 6.22 15.75
C ASP A 141 -2.18 5.75 14.48
N GLY A 142 -2.95 5.52 13.42
CA GLY A 142 -2.44 5.10 12.13
C GLY A 142 -2.54 6.19 11.05
N HIS A 143 -2.07 5.86 9.85
CA HIS A 143 -2.05 6.79 8.73
C HIS A 143 -2.75 6.22 7.51
N ILE A 144 -3.26 7.10 6.64
CA ILE A 144 -3.80 6.68 5.34
C ILE A 144 -3.12 7.39 4.17
N MET A 145 -3.06 6.69 3.06
CA MET A 145 -2.63 7.18 1.76
C MET A 145 -3.78 7.09 0.77
N ALA A 146 -4.22 8.22 0.23
CA ALA A 146 -5.21 8.23 -0.84
C ALA A 146 -4.57 7.76 -2.14
N ASP A 147 -5.11 6.68 -2.73
CA ASP A 147 -4.56 6.05 -3.94
C ASP A 147 -5.59 6.07 -5.08
N GLY A 148 -5.24 6.78 -6.14
CA GLY A 148 -6.04 6.92 -7.35
C GLY A 148 -7.05 8.08 -7.34
N GLY A 149 -7.46 8.47 -8.54
CA GLY A 149 -8.46 9.53 -8.76
C GLY A 149 -7.94 10.97 -8.65
N CYS A 150 -6.65 11.16 -8.37
CA CYS A 150 -6.03 12.50 -8.34
C CYS A 150 -5.43 12.82 -9.71
N VAL A 151 -6.19 13.53 -10.54
CA VAL A 151 -5.79 13.95 -11.91
C VAL A 151 -5.30 15.40 -11.91
N HIS A 152 -5.88 16.24 -11.06
CA HIS A 152 -5.58 17.67 -10.99
C HIS A 152 -5.11 18.07 -9.58
N PRO A 153 -4.36 19.17 -9.43
CA PRO A 153 -3.93 19.67 -8.12
C PRO A 153 -5.07 19.83 -7.10
N GLY A 154 -6.27 20.22 -7.57
CA GLY A 154 -7.46 20.32 -6.72
C GLY A 154 -7.93 18.99 -6.14
N ASP A 155 -7.68 17.88 -6.81
CA ASP A 155 -8.02 16.54 -6.30
C ASP A 155 -7.09 16.15 -5.14
N ILE A 156 -5.81 16.51 -5.26
CA ILE A 156 -4.82 16.33 -4.18
C ILE A 156 -5.22 17.17 -2.96
N ALA A 157 -5.60 18.43 -3.16
CA ALA A 157 -6.06 19.31 -2.08
C ALA A 157 -7.31 18.75 -1.37
N LYS A 158 -8.26 18.20 -2.13
CA LYS A 158 -9.45 17.52 -1.58
C LYS A 158 -9.08 16.26 -0.78
N ALA A 159 -8.13 15.44 -1.26
CA ALA A 159 -7.69 14.26 -0.54
C ALA A 159 -7.08 14.63 0.82
N PHE A 160 -6.22 15.64 0.89
CA PHE A 160 -5.71 16.16 2.17
C PHE A 160 -6.79 16.75 3.04
N ALA A 161 -7.73 17.51 2.47
CA ALA A 161 -8.85 18.09 3.21
C ALA A 161 -9.79 17.02 3.79
N ALA A 162 -9.88 15.84 3.15
CA ALA A 162 -10.62 14.69 3.64
C ALA A 162 -9.85 13.88 4.72
N GLY A 163 -8.62 14.29 5.07
CA GLY A 163 -7.83 13.67 6.13
C GLY A 163 -6.74 12.71 5.66
N ALA A 164 -6.48 12.59 4.35
CA ALA A 164 -5.34 11.79 3.88
C ALA A 164 -4.02 12.39 4.38
N HIS A 165 -3.13 11.53 4.87
CA HIS A 165 -1.78 11.92 5.28
C HIS A 165 -0.81 11.94 4.08
N MET A 166 -1.10 11.14 3.08
CA MET A 166 -0.32 10.99 1.86
C MET A 166 -1.25 10.82 0.65
N VAL A 167 -0.76 11.17 -0.53
CA VAL A 167 -1.47 10.97 -1.79
C VAL A 167 -0.55 10.26 -2.77
N MET A 168 -1.02 9.16 -3.35
CA MET A 168 -0.32 8.44 -4.41
C MET A 168 -0.73 9.02 -5.76
N ILE A 169 0.27 9.47 -6.52
CA ILE A 169 0.10 10.04 -7.85
C ILE A 169 0.68 9.08 -8.85
N GLY A 170 -0.13 8.66 -9.80
CA GLY A 170 0.26 7.82 -10.92
C GLY A 170 0.27 8.59 -12.24
N GLY A 171 0.77 7.97 -13.29
CA GLY A 171 0.78 8.48 -14.65
C GLY A 171 -0.26 7.83 -15.53
#